data_99755baf6c08c45eb2200bee8890bbfa
#
_entry.id   99755baf6c08c45eb2200bee8890bbfa
#
_cell.length_a   1.000
_cell.length_b   1.000
_cell.length_c   1.000
_cell.angle_alpha   90.00
_cell.angle_beta   90.00
_cell.angle_gamma   90.00
#
_symmetry.space_group_name_H-M   'P 1'
#
loop_
_entity.id
_entity.type
_entity.pdbx_description
1 polymer ?
#
loop_
_entity_poly.entity_id
_entity_poly.type
_entity_poly.pdbx_seq_one_letter_code
_entity_poly.pdbx_strand_id
1 'polypeptide(L)'
;IDDIIKGEKIEQKKFFSKSFASTSFLMDDKLSNLDQFKDILSKFINTDKQEIIKSLLDSNLTGRGGAGFPAGMKWDFCRKTKSEKKYVICNADEGDSGAFSDRYLLEDQPLKVLFGMIICGYVIGSDEGVLYIRGEYPKSIEAINGAINSLKEEGLLGENILGTSFSFDLNI
;
A
#
# COMPACT_ATOMS: atom_id res chain seq x y z
N ILE A 1 36.22 3.75 -2.18
CA ILE A 1 36.69 2.72 -1.22
C ILE A 1 37.74 3.35 -0.31
N ASP A 2 38.74 4.08 -0.84
CA ASP A 2 39.78 4.74 -0.07
C ASP A 2 39.24 5.74 0.95
N ASP A 3 38.15 6.46 0.66
CA ASP A 3 37.53 7.42 1.57
C ASP A 3 36.80 6.72 2.72
N ILE A 4 36.22 5.53 2.47
CA ILE A 4 35.62 4.68 3.53
C ILE A 4 36.69 4.20 4.51
N ILE A 5 37.86 3.79 4.00
CA ILE A 5 38.98 3.30 4.80
C ILE A 5 39.57 4.40 5.70
N LYS A 6 39.51 5.65 5.22
CA LYS A 6 39.97 6.83 5.99
C LYS A 6 38.96 7.36 6.99
N GLY A 7 37.76 6.80 7.07
CA GLY A 7 36.69 7.27 7.94
C GLY A 7 36.12 8.66 7.58
N GLU A 8 36.35 9.12 6.37
CA GLU A 8 35.79 10.37 5.88
C GLU A 8 34.26 10.22 5.66
N LYS A 9 33.50 11.23 6.06
CA LYS A 9 32.06 11.28 5.80
C LYS A 9 31.85 11.36 4.29
N ILE A 10 31.35 10.26 3.70
CA ILE A 10 30.93 10.27 2.30
C ILE A 10 29.64 11.09 2.24
N GLU A 11 29.66 12.24 1.57
CA GLU A 11 28.43 12.93 1.19
C GLU A 11 27.58 11.99 0.33
N GLN A 12 26.42 11.62 0.85
CA GLN A 12 25.45 10.88 0.03
C GLN A 12 25.05 11.75 -1.16
N LYS A 13 25.57 11.45 -2.34
CA LYS A 13 25.08 12.06 -3.58
C LYS A 13 23.61 11.70 -3.70
N LYS A 14 22.74 12.69 -3.69
CA LYS A 14 21.33 12.51 -4.03
C LYS A 14 21.27 12.02 -5.47
N PHE A 15 20.87 10.78 -5.66
CA PHE A 15 20.56 10.26 -6.98
C PHE A 15 19.19 10.81 -7.38
N PHE A 16 19.15 11.59 -8.43
CA PHE A 16 17.89 12.02 -9.04
C PHE A 16 17.57 11.03 -10.15
N SER A 17 16.50 10.25 -9.99
CA SER A 17 15.92 9.53 -11.12
C SER A 17 15.06 10.50 -11.93
N LYS A 18 15.32 10.64 -13.21
CA LYS A 18 14.49 11.40 -14.14
C LYS A 18 13.55 10.43 -14.83
N SER A 19 12.26 10.49 -14.52
CA SER A 19 11.25 9.77 -15.28
C SER A 19 11.09 10.43 -16.66
N PHE A 20 11.10 9.63 -17.72
CA PHE A 20 10.77 10.07 -19.07
C PHE A 20 9.29 9.90 -19.41
N ALA A 21 8.50 9.35 -18.48
CA ALA A 21 7.06 9.25 -18.65
C ALA A 21 6.41 10.62 -18.46
N SER A 22 5.55 11.00 -19.40
CA SER A 22 4.79 12.26 -19.36
C SER A 22 3.68 12.23 -18.29
N THR A 23 3.28 11.03 -17.87
CA THR A 23 2.27 10.78 -16.81
C THR A 23 2.71 9.60 -15.95
N SER A 24 2.51 9.69 -14.65
CA SER A 24 2.77 8.61 -13.72
C SER A 24 1.52 8.36 -12.89
N PHE A 25 0.74 7.34 -13.24
CA PHE A 25 -0.46 6.97 -12.50
C PHE A 25 -0.21 6.70 -11.02
N LEU A 26 0.95 6.15 -10.68
CA LEU A 26 1.32 5.87 -9.29
C LEU A 26 1.69 7.13 -8.51
N MET A 27 2.17 8.16 -9.20
CA MET A 27 2.63 9.41 -8.60
C MET A 27 1.61 10.54 -8.75
N ASP A 28 0.50 10.32 -9.50
CA ASP A 28 -0.59 11.27 -9.57
C ASP A 28 -1.23 11.48 -8.19
N ASP A 29 -1.36 12.73 -7.81
CA ASP A 29 -1.55 13.24 -6.45
C ASP A 29 -3.01 13.15 -5.95
N LYS A 30 -3.68 12.01 -6.21
CA LYS A 30 -5.08 11.83 -5.83
C LYS A 30 -5.31 11.42 -4.36
N LEU A 31 -4.25 11.07 -3.62
CA LEU A 31 -4.31 10.69 -2.20
C LEU A 31 -3.23 11.40 -1.39
N SER A 32 -2.99 12.68 -1.68
CA SER A 32 -1.94 13.48 -1.04
C SER A 32 -2.32 13.96 0.36
N ASN A 33 -3.62 13.95 0.70
CA ASN A 33 -4.10 14.40 2.00
C ASN A 33 -5.24 13.50 2.53
N LEU A 34 -5.51 13.61 3.82
CA LEU A 34 -6.48 12.78 4.53
C LEU A 34 -7.93 13.07 4.11
N ASP A 35 -8.27 14.29 3.71
CA ASP A 35 -9.63 14.62 3.26
C ASP A 35 -9.96 13.89 1.96
N GLN A 36 -9.05 13.92 0.99
CA GLN A 36 -9.20 13.15 -0.25
C GLN A 36 -9.25 11.65 0.00
N PHE A 37 -8.40 11.17 0.92
CA PHE A 37 -8.42 9.75 1.34
C PHE A 37 -9.78 9.36 1.90
N LYS A 38 -10.32 10.15 2.82
CA LYS A 38 -11.63 9.96 3.44
C LYS A 38 -12.75 9.94 2.41
N ASP A 39 -12.78 10.92 1.50
CA ASP A 39 -13.81 11.03 0.46
C ASP A 39 -13.82 9.81 -0.46
N ILE A 40 -12.64 9.36 -0.90
CA ILE A 40 -12.51 8.20 -1.78
C ILE A 40 -12.84 6.92 -1.01
N LEU A 41 -12.32 6.75 0.21
CA LEU A 41 -12.59 5.59 1.05
C LEU A 41 -14.09 5.45 1.32
N SER A 42 -14.78 6.54 1.64
CA SER A 42 -16.22 6.55 1.86
C SER A 42 -17.01 6.02 0.65
N LYS A 43 -16.61 6.39 -0.56
CA LYS A 43 -17.23 5.87 -1.79
C LYS A 43 -17.02 4.35 -1.92
N PHE A 44 -15.81 3.86 -1.69
CA PHE A 44 -15.51 2.44 -1.81
C PHE A 44 -16.22 1.57 -0.76
N ILE A 45 -16.28 2.00 0.50
CA ILE A 45 -16.95 1.25 1.57
C ILE A 45 -18.48 1.17 1.35
N ASN A 46 -19.05 2.13 0.63
CA ASN A 46 -20.47 2.12 0.24
C ASN A 46 -20.72 1.45 -1.11
N THR A 47 -19.68 0.97 -1.79
CA THR A 47 -19.81 0.25 -3.07
C THR A 47 -19.90 -1.26 -2.81
N ASP A 48 -20.74 -1.96 -3.57
CA ASP A 48 -20.82 -3.42 -3.48
C ASP A 48 -19.47 -4.07 -3.81
N LYS A 49 -19.07 -5.03 -3.01
CA LYS A 49 -17.77 -5.71 -3.13
C LYS A 49 -17.60 -6.39 -4.50
N GLN A 50 -18.68 -6.87 -5.10
CA GLN A 50 -18.64 -7.49 -6.43
C GLN A 50 -18.42 -6.45 -7.53
N GLU A 51 -18.92 -5.23 -7.36
CA GLU A 51 -18.68 -4.12 -8.30
C GLU A 51 -17.21 -3.69 -8.25
N ILE A 52 -16.60 -3.65 -7.07
CA ILE A 52 -15.16 -3.37 -6.94
C ILE A 52 -14.33 -4.45 -7.64
N ILE A 53 -14.66 -5.73 -7.44
CA ILE A 53 -13.99 -6.85 -8.11
C ILE A 53 -14.15 -6.73 -9.63
N LYS A 54 -15.35 -6.44 -10.11
CA LYS A 54 -15.62 -6.24 -11.53
C LYS A 54 -14.75 -5.10 -12.10
N SER A 55 -14.69 -3.97 -11.42
CA SER A 55 -13.87 -2.83 -11.84
C SER A 55 -12.38 -3.19 -11.91
N LEU A 56 -11.86 -4.01 -10.97
CA LEU A 56 -10.49 -4.51 -11.02
C LEU A 56 -10.25 -5.44 -12.22
N LEU A 57 -11.22 -6.30 -12.56
CA LEU A 57 -11.13 -7.18 -13.73
C LEU A 57 -11.18 -6.38 -15.02
N ASP A 58 -12.11 -5.42 -15.13
CA ASP A 58 -12.26 -4.57 -16.31
C ASP A 58 -11.04 -3.68 -16.56
N SER A 59 -10.34 -3.28 -15.47
CA SER A 59 -9.09 -2.51 -15.56
C SER A 59 -7.87 -3.33 -16.00
N ASN A 60 -8.00 -4.66 -16.08
CA ASN A 60 -6.90 -5.59 -16.34
C ASN A 60 -5.70 -5.45 -15.38
N LEU A 61 -5.96 -5.02 -14.15
CA LEU A 61 -4.93 -4.94 -13.13
C LEU A 61 -4.40 -6.32 -12.77
N THR A 62 -3.09 -6.52 -12.95
CA THR A 62 -2.40 -7.78 -12.68
C THR A 62 -1.33 -7.60 -11.61
N GLY A 63 -0.99 -8.72 -10.94
CA GLY A 63 0.15 -8.77 -10.04
C GLY A 63 1.47 -8.46 -10.74
N ARG A 64 2.40 -7.86 -10.00
CA ARG A 64 3.73 -7.46 -10.49
C ARG A 64 4.87 -8.34 -9.98
N GLY A 65 4.55 -9.40 -9.26
CA GLY A 65 5.55 -10.38 -8.78
C GLY A 65 5.94 -11.47 -9.78
N GLY A 66 5.81 -11.22 -11.09
CA GLY A 66 6.25 -12.08 -12.18
C GLY A 66 5.14 -12.91 -12.84
N ALA A 67 4.19 -13.45 -12.10
CA ALA A 67 3.13 -14.32 -12.66
C ALA A 67 2.03 -13.55 -13.43
N GLY A 68 1.91 -12.24 -13.27
CA GLY A 68 0.89 -11.45 -13.96
C GLY A 68 -0.55 -11.86 -13.67
N PHE A 69 -0.83 -12.47 -12.52
CA PHE A 69 -2.15 -12.98 -12.18
C PHE A 69 -3.15 -11.83 -11.98
N PRO A 70 -4.39 -11.91 -12.53
CA PRO A 70 -5.39 -10.85 -12.39
C PRO A 70 -5.75 -10.58 -10.92
N ALA A 71 -5.57 -9.35 -10.46
CA ALA A 71 -5.80 -8.95 -9.08
C ALA A 71 -7.27 -9.16 -8.65
N GLY A 72 -8.23 -8.81 -9.51
CA GLY A 72 -9.65 -9.00 -9.24
C GLY A 72 -10.03 -10.47 -9.05
N MET A 73 -9.45 -11.40 -9.83
CA MET A 73 -9.66 -12.84 -9.63
C MET A 73 -9.09 -13.32 -8.29
N LYS A 74 -7.89 -12.86 -7.93
CA LYS A 74 -7.25 -13.21 -6.66
C LYS A 74 -8.10 -12.78 -5.47
N TRP A 75 -8.63 -11.55 -5.50
CA TRP A 75 -9.49 -11.03 -4.45
C TRP A 75 -10.82 -11.79 -4.38
N ASP A 76 -11.43 -12.12 -5.53
CA ASP A 76 -12.69 -12.87 -5.56
C ASP A 76 -12.53 -14.29 -5.02
N PHE A 77 -11.43 -14.98 -5.35
CA PHE A 77 -11.13 -16.29 -4.79
C PHE A 77 -10.96 -16.23 -3.26
N CYS A 78 -10.16 -15.26 -2.78
CA CYS A 78 -9.98 -15.06 -1.36
C CYS A 78 -11.31 -14.74 -0.66
N ARG A 79 -12.12 -13.86 -1.24
CA ARG A 79 -13.44 -13.50 -0.71
C ARG A 79 -14.35 -14.71 -0.55
N LYS A 80 -14.41 -15.58 -1.57
CA LYS A 80 -15.25 -16.77 -1.59
C LYS A 80 -14.76 -17.91 -0.70
N THR A 81 -13.48 -17.91 -0.35
CA THR A 81 -12.93 -18.94 0.53
C THR A 81 -13.53 -18.82 1.93
N LYS A 82 -14.05 -19.92 2.46
CA LYS A 82 -14.53 -20.01 3.83
C LYS A 82 -13.32 -20.16 4.76
N SER A 83 -13.13 -19.19 5.65
CA SER A 83 -12.06 -19.19 6.65
C SER A 83 -12.51 -18.38 7.85
N GLU A 84 -12.09 -18.76 9.04
CA GLU A 84 -12.34 -18.03 10.28
C GLU A 84 -11.59 -16.70 10.30
N LYS A 85 -10.41 -16.63 9.69
CA LYS A 85 -9.58 -15.45 9.61
C LYS A 85 -8.98 -15.31 8.22
N LYS A 86 -8.89 -14.06 7.74
CA LYS A 86 -8.22 -13.67 6.50
C LYS A 86 -7.27 -12.53 6.80
N TYR A 87 -6.19 -12.44 6.04
CA TYR A 87 -5.18 -11.41 6.19
C TYR A 87 -4.89 -10.74 4.85
N VAL A 88 -4.59 -9.45 4.90
CA VAL A 88 -4.00 -8.72 3.78
C VAL A 88 -2.51 -8.57 4.04
N ILE A 89 -1.67 -9.16 3.19
CA ILE A 89 -0.22 -9.05 3.33
C ILE A 89 0.32 -8.21 2.18
N CYS A 90 0.93 -7.07 2.52
CA CYS A 90 1.73 -6.27 1.60
C CYS A 90 3.17 -6.75 1.70
N ASN A 91 3.59 -7.54 0.71
CA ASN A 91 4.99 -7.93 0.61
C ASN A 91 5.78 -6.77 -0.01
N ALA A 92 6.52 -6.06 0.83
CA ALA A 92 7.44 -4.98 0.48
C ALA A 92 8.89 -5.35 0.84
N ASP A 93 9.23 -6.65 0.77
CA ASP A 93 10.59 -7.17 0.90
C ASP A 93 11.30 -7.09 -0.45
N GLU A 94 11.76 -5.89 -0.81
CA GLU A 94 12.45 -5.60 -2.06
C GLU A 94 13.92 -6.02 -1.99
N GLY A 95 14.17 -7.34 -2.17
CA GLY A 95 15.48 -7.97 -1.98
C GLY A 95 16.47 -7.82 -3.13
N ASP A 96 16.02 -7.47 -4.32
CA ASP A 96 16.85 -7.41 -5.53
C ASP A 96 17.83 -6.23 -5.49
N SER A 97 19.09 -6.51 -5.80
CA SER A 97 20.14 -5.47 -5.84
C SER A 97 19.81 -4.38 -6.87
N GLY A 98 19.73 -3.13 -6.41
CA GLY A 98 19.42 -1.97 -7.25
C GLY A 98 17.93 -1.73 -7.48
N ALA A 99 17.03 -2.59 -6.99
CA ALA A 99 15.60 -2.32 -6.93
C ALA A 99 15.30 -1.32 -5.80
N PHE A 100 14.40 -0.37 -6.06
CA PHE A 100 13.98 0.66 -5.10
C PHE A 100 12.57 1.19 -5.37
N SER A 101 11.79 0.50 -6.18
CA SER A 101 10.43 0.91 -6.55
C SER A 101 9.47 0.84 -5.37
N ASP A 102 9.55 -0.24 -4.58
CA ASP A 102 8.70 -0.44 -3.41
C ASP A 102 9.07 0.58 -2.33
N ARG A 103 10.36 0.75 -2.07
CA ARG A 103 10.87 1.77 -1.16
C ARG A 103 10.34 3.15 -1.51
N TYR A 104 10.38 3.51 -2.80
CA TYR A 104 9.90 4.80 -3.27
C TYR A 104 8.40 4.99 -2.99
N LEU A 105 7.58 3.98 -3.27
CA LEU A 105 6.15 4.01 -2.98
C LEU A 105 5.86 4.13 -1.48
N LEU A 106 6.59 3.41 -0.64
CA LEU A 106 6.41 3.45 0.80
C LEU A 106 6.80 4.80 1.41
N GLU A 107 7.87 5.44 0.90
CA GLU A 107 8.37 6.72 1.42
C GLU A 107 7.56 7.92 0.89
N ASP A 108 7.19 7.93 -0.41
CA ASP A 108 6.56 9.09 -1.05
C ASP A 108 5.04 8.96 -1.22
N GLN A 109 4.49 7.74 -1.19
CA GLN A 109 3.07 7.48 -1.40
C GLN A 109 2.46 6.50 -0.35
N PRO A 110 2.80 6.64 0.94
CA PRO A 110 2.34 5.68 1.96
C PRO A 110 0.81 5.56 2.01
N LEU A 111 0.07 6.67 1.88
CA LEU A 111 -1.39 6.66 1.88
C LEU A 111 -1.99 5.84 0.74
N LYS A 112 -1.38 5.83 -0.45
CA LYS A 112 -1.86 4.99 -1.56
C LYS A 112 -1.69 3.50 -1.30
N VAL A 113 -0.54 3.13 -0.71
CA VAL A 113 -0.28 1.74 -0.32
C VAL A 113 -1.29 1.28 0.72
N LEU A 114 -1.47 2.08 1.80
CA LEU A 114 -2.42 1.76 2.86
C LEU A 114 -3.87 1.73 2.35
N PHE A 115 -4.24 2.65 1.45
CA PHE A 115 -5.55 2.66 0.81
C PHE A 115 -5.83 1.34 0.08
N GLY A 116 -4.89 0.87 -0.72
CA GLY A 116 -5.00 -0.42 -1.42
C GLY A 116 -5.20 -1.59 -0.47
N MET A 117 -4.51 -1.60 0.67
CA MET A 117 -4.66 -2.63 1.69
C MET A 117 -6.03 -2.58 2.38
N ILE A 118 -6.52 -1.39 2.74
CA ILE A 118 -7.83 -1.20 3.37
C ILE A 118 -8.94 -1.67 2.43
N ILE A 119 -8.91 -1.28 1.15
CA ILE A 119 -9.92 -1.71 0.18
C ILE A 119 -9.84 -3.22 -0.07
N CYS A 120 -8.64 -3.80 -0.13
CA CYS A 120 -8.48 -5.25 -0.20
C CYS A 120 -9.14 -5.93 1.00
N GLY A 121 -8.86 -5.45 2.22
CA GLY A 121 -9.48 -5.95 3.47
C GLY A 121 -11.00 -5.89 3.42
N TYR A 122 -11.54 -4.75 3.02
CA TYR A 122 -12.99 -4.57 2.85
C TYR A 122 -13.59 -5.61 1.90
N VAL A 123 -12.99 -5.78 0.72
CA VAL A 123 -13.50 -6.67 -0.33
C VAL A 123 -13.44 -8.13 0.08
N ILE A 124 -12.29 -8.59 0.61
CA ILE A 124 -12.10 -10.01 0.96
C ILE A 124 -12.71 -10.39 2.31
N GLY A 125 -13.12 -9.41 3.11
CA GLY A 125 -13.64 -9.62 4.46
C GLY A 125 -12.53 -9.95 5.47
N SER A 126 -11.43 -9.21 5.42
CA SER A 126 -10.34 -9.24 6.40
C SER A 126 -10.45 -8.03 7.32
N ASP A 127 -10.11 -8.21 8.58
CA ASP A 127 -10.01 -7.18 9.61
C ASP A 127 -8.57 -6.82 9.97
N GLU A 128 -7.59 -7.49 9.32
CA GLU A 128 -6.17 -7.33 9.64
C GLU A 128 -5.28 -7.37 8.40
N GLY A 129 -4.31 -6.45 8.38
CA GLY A 129 -3.26 -6.42 7.37
C GLY A 129 -1.87 -6.30 7.97
N VAL A 130 -0.88 -6.82 7.23
CA VAL A 130 0.53 -6.78 7.61
C VAL A 130 1.35 -6.24 6.45
N LEU A 131 2.19 -5.24 6.74
CA LEU A 131 3.22 -4.78 5.82
C LEU A 131 4.53 -5.47 6.17
N TYR A 132 5.03 -6.29 5.27
CA TYR A 132 6.31 -6.95 5.42
C TYR A 132 7.39 -6.10 4.74
N ILE A 133 8.09 -5.30 5.54
CA ILE A 133 9.08 -4.31 5.08
C ILE A 133 10.47 -4.73 5.57
N ARG A 134 11.49 -4.54 4.73
CA ARG A 134 12.87 -4.82 5.10
C ARG A 134 13.33 -3.93 6.25
N GLY A 135 14.06 -4.52 7.21
CA GLY A 135 14.67 -3.79 8.31
C GLY A 135 15.71 -2.73 7.86
N GLU A 136 16.25 -2.87 6.64
CA GLU A 136 17.17 -1.92 6.03
C GLU A 136 16.49 -0.66 5.48
N TYR A 137 15.15 -0.58 5.54
CA TYR A 137 14.36 0.56 5.07
C TYR A 137 13.73 1.36 6.22
N PRO A 138 14.54 1.92 7.17
CA PRO A 138 13.98 2.61 8.34
C PRO A 138 13.12 3.81 8.00
N LYS A 139 13.42 4.53 6.90
CA LYS A 139 12.60 5.67 6.45
C LYS A 139 11.23 5.22 5.93
N SER A 140 11.17 4.08 5.24
CA SER A 140 9.89 3.51 4.77
C SER A 140 9.04 3.09 5.97
N ILE A 141 9.65 2.47 6.99
CA ILE A 141 8.98 2.09 8.24
C ILE A 141 8.45 3.34 8.96
N GLU A 142 9.23 4.40 9.06
CA GLU A 142 8.83 5.68 9.67
C GLU A 142 7.66 6.31 8.92
N ALA A 143 7.74 6.40 7.59
CA ALA A 143 6.69 6.99 6.75
C ALA A 143 5.37 6.22 6.87
N ILE A 144 5.41 4.89 6.81
CA ILE A 144 4.24 4.03 6.94
C ILE A 144 3.65 4.13 8.35
N ASN A 145 4.46 4.10 9.42
CA ASN A 145 3.97 4.29 10.79
C ASN A 145 3.30 5.65 10.99
N GLY A 146 3.89 6.71 10.44
CA GLY A 146 3.30 8.04 10.47
C GLY A 146 1.92 8.08 9.79
N ALA A 147 1.82 7.47 8.62
CA ALA A 147 0.55 7.39 7.88
C ALA A 147 -0.49 6.53 8.62
N ILE A 148 -0.11 5.38 9.19
CA ILE A 148 -0.99 4.53 10.01
C ILE A 148 -1.55 5.32 11.19
N ASN A 149 -0.70 6.03 11.94
CA ASN A 149 -1.12 6.83 13.07
C ASN A 149 -2.10 7.93 12.66
N SER A 150 -1.81 8.67 11.61
CA SER A 150 -2.70 9.70 11.08
C SER A 150 -4.07 9.13 10.66
N LEU A 151 -4.10 7.96 10.01
CA LEU A 151 -5.35 7.30 9.63
C LEU A 151 -6.15 6.83 10.85
N LYS A 152 -5.48 6.35 11.92
CA LYS A 152 -6.13 5.95 13.17
C LYS A 152 -6.74 7.15 13.91
N GLU A 153 -6.00 8.26 13.98
CA GLU A 153 -6.48 9.51 14.60
C GLU A 153 -7.75 10.05 13.93
N GLU A 154 -7.85 9.90 12.61
CA GLU A 154 -9.02 10.34 11.81
C GLU A 154 -10.13 9.29 11.70
N GLY A 155 -10.00 8.12 12.37
CA GLY A 155 -10.99 7.04 12.29
C GLY A 155 -11.13 6.40 10.91
N LEU A 156 -10.06 6.46 10.12
CA LEU A 156 -9.97 5.88 8.77
C LEU A 156 -9.29 4.51 8.78
N LEU A 157 -8.79 4.10 9.95
CA LEU A 157 -8.19 2.80 10.22
C LEU A 157 -8.53 2.39 11.67
N GLY A 158 -8.66 1.08 11.94
CA GLY A 158 -9.04 0.53 13.23
C GLY A 158 -10.48 0.04 13.26
N GLU A 159 -11.19 0.31 14.35
CA GLU A 159 -12.57 -0.14 14.54
C GLU A 159 -13.60 0.81 13.91
N ASN A 160 -14.66 0.24 13.33
CA ASN A 160 -15.82 0.98 12.82
C ASN A 160 -15.47 2.13 11.88
N ILE A 161 -14.63 1.86 10.90
CA ILE A 161 -14.12 2.86 9.95
C ILE A 161 -15.28 3.68 9.35
N LEU A 162 -15.19 5.00 9.42
CA LEU A 162 -16.22 5.95 8.98
C LEU A 162 -17.61 5.69 9.58
N GLY A 163 -17.68 5.10 10.79
CA GLY A 163 -18.92 4.78 11.48
C GLY A 163 -19.68 3.58 10.89
N THR A 164 -19.05 2.79 10.04
CA THR A 164 -19.60 1.55 9.46
C THR A 164 -19.30 0.34 10.34
N SER A 165 -19.81 -0.84 9.98
CA SER A 165 -19.43 -2.11 10.62
C SER A 165 -18.08 -2.68 10.16
N PHE A 166 -17.40 -2.00 9.26
CA PHE A 166 -16.09 -2.41 8.76
C PHE A 166 -14.99 -1.96 9.72
N SER A 167 -14.17 -2.90 10.14
CA SER A 167 -12.98 -2.67 10.95
C SER A 167 -11.78 -3.28 10.23
N PHE A 168 -10.66 -2.59 10.24
CA PHE A 168 -9.43 -3.07 9.63
C PHE A 168 -8.23 -2.40 10.29
N ASP A 169 -7.28 -3.18 10.79
CA ASP A 169 -6.05 -2.66 11.38
C ASP A 169 -4.81 -3.12 10.62
N LEU A 170 -3.71 -2.39 10.77
CA LEU A 170 -2.46 -2.60 10.07
C LEU A 170 -1.28 -2.67 11.04
N ASN A 171 -0.43 -3.66 10.83
CA ASN A 171 0.83 -3.86 11.52
C ASN A 171 2.00 -3.90 10.51
N ILE A 172 3.22 -3.58 10.99
CA ILE A 172 4.47 -3.72 10.25
C ILE A 172 5.29 -4.85 10.87
#